data_cba5c6ec77648563bd59d28fce2530f2
#
_entry.id   cba5c6ec77648563bd59d28fce2530f2
#
_cell.length_a   1.000
_cell.length_b   1.000
_cell.length_c   1.000
_cell.angle_alpha   90.00
_cell.angle_beta   90.00
_cell.angle_gamma   90.00
#
_symmetry.space_group_name_H-M   'P 1'
#
loop_
_entity.id
_entity.type
_entity.pdbx_description
1 polymer ?
#
loop_
_entity_poly.entity_id
_entity_poly.type
_entity_poly.pdbx_seq_one_letter_code
_entity_poly.pdbx_strand_id
1 'polypeptide(L)'
;MPVRRWVREFQVSAYAGQPDEDPSYPAGTGYEIASPEGEEVEDIISIRGLTKVFGSRPQAAMRMLEEGADKQEVLERTGSVVGLKDIDLDIRKGEIFVVMGLSGSGKSTLLRCLNRLIEATEGSIIVNGIDIRKLDDKDLLNFRRTQIGMVFQNFGLLPHRSVIDNVAYGLEVRGMPLEERRAKAQEMLELVGLKGYESALPSALSGGMKQRVGLARALATDPAILLMDEAFSALDPIIRRSMQDELIELHDKLRKTVVFVSHDLDEALRLGDRIAIMRDGQVVQVGTPEEILSNPADEYVASFLNGIDRSKVLTCESLMKRPELVIPLKMGPRTALKMLDDSDQVIGMVVDKDRRFVGLVKAEDILRALERSAPLSEAVNDSIRTVTPDTKVEDLIAILVETDYPIPVLNDAGVPIGVIYPGSVMDKIRPDEFVADKEEVMA
;
A
#
# COMPACT_ATOMS: atom_id res chain seq x y z
N MET A 1 -22.21 -31.29 13.15
CA MET A 1 -23.34 -31.14 12.22
C MET A 1 -24.32 -30.09 12.74
N PRO A 2 -24.03 -28.80 12.64
CA PRO A 2 -25.11 -27.80 12.58
C PRO A 2 -24.98 -26.78 11.44
N VAL A 3 -23.97 -26.85 10.57
CA VAL A 3 -23.73 -25.83 9.52
C VAL A 3 -24.71 -25.93 8.32
N ARG A 4 -25.44 -27.06 8.16
CA ARG A 4 -26.36 -27.26 7.03
C ARG A 4 -27.78 -26.71 7.22
N ARG A 5 -28.12 -26.13 8.37
CA ARG A 5 -29.44 -25.58 8.62
C ARG A 5 -29.53 -24.10 8.29
N TRP A 6 -28.46 -23.36 8.35
CA TRP A 6 -28.39 -21.93 8.10
C TRP A 6 -28.47 -21.51 6.63
N VAL A 7 -27.98 -22.35 5.71
CA VAL A 7 -27.95 -22.03 4.27
C VAL A 7 -29.33 -22.17 3.59
N ARG A 8 -30.33 -22.77 4.24
CA ARG A 8 -31.66 -22.99 3.64
C ARG A 8 -32.71 -21.93 3.98
N GLU A 9 -32.48 -21.08 4.97
CA GLU A 9 -33.44 -20.04 5.36
C GLU A 9 -33.18 -18.68 4.69
N PHE A 10 -32.02 -18.49 4.04
CA PHE A 10 -31.65 -17.23 3.35
C PHE A 10 -31.86 -17.23 1.83
N GLN A 11 -32.52 -18.26 1.26
CA GLN A 11 -32.70 -18.35 -0.21
C GLN A 11 -34.12 -18.05 -0.70
N VAL A 12 -34.97 -17.40 0.06
CA VAL A 12 -36.30 -16.99 -0.41
C VAL A 12 -36.59 -15.54 -0.04
N SER A 13 -36.19 -14.62 -0.88
CA SER A 13 -36.98 -13.43 -1.25
C SER A 13 -36.12 -12.49 -2.13
N ALA A 14 -36.02 -12.82 -3.41
CA ALA A 14 -35.76 -11.83 -4.44
C ALA A 14 -37.07 -11.61 -5.20
N TYR A 15 -37.83 -10.60 -4.86
CA TYR A 15 -38.94 -10.12 -5.70
C TYR A 15 -38.77 -8.62 -5.95
N ALA A 16 -38.84 -8.30 -7.23
CA ALA A 16 -38.81 -6.98 -7.78
C ALA A 16 -40.05 -6.18 -7.40
N GLY A 17 -39.87 -4.95 -6.91
CA GLY A 17 -40.92 -3.95 -6.76
C GLY A 17 -40.40 -2.59 -7.13
N GLN A 18 -41.06 -1.92 -8.06
CA GLN A 18 -40.74 -0.55 -8.52
C GLN A 18 -40.93 0.48 -7.38
N PRO A 19 -40.27 1.62 -7.42
CA PRO A 19 -40.37 2.64 -6.37
C PRO A 19 -41.63 3.49 -6.57
N ASP A 20 -42.48 3.54 -5.53
CA ASP A 20 -43.50 4.57 -5.37
C ASP A 20 -42.88 5.78 -4.66
N GLU A 21 -43.04 6.94 -5.29
CA GLU A 21 -42.61 8.24 -4.77
C GLU A 21 -43.62 8.73 -3.69
N ASP A 22 -43.15 8.87 -2.44
CA ASP A 22 -43.84 9.61 -1.40
C ASP A 22 -43.15 10.97 -1.16
N PRO A 23 -43.81 12.13 -1.33
CA PRO A 23 -43.18 13.45 -1.37
C PRO A 23 -43.19 14.17 -0.01
N SER A 24 -42.83 13.54 1.09
CA SER A 24 -42.87 14.19 2.42
C SER A 24 -41.58 14.15 3.26
N TYR A 25 -40.41 13.92 2.67
CA TYR A 25 -39.14 14.14 3.35
C TYR A 25 -38.27 15.18 2.63
N PRO A 26 -37.75 16.20 3.33
CA PRO A 26 -36.86 17.19 2.68
C PRO A 26 -35.58 16.52 2.22
N ALA A 27 -35.37 16.54 0.92
CA ALA A 27 -34.10 16.20 0.30
C ALA A 27 -33.01 17.19 0.76
N GLY A 28 -31.88 16.68 1.16
CA GLY A 28 -30.65 17.47 1.23
C GLY A 28 -30.08 17.70 2.63
N THR A 29 -29.31 16.78 3.10
CA THR A 29 -27.99 17.06 3.69
C THR A 29 -27.07 15.92 3.27
N GLY A 30 -26.51 16.08 2.06
CA GLY A 30 -25.30 15.34 1.70
C GLY A 30 -24.23 15.73 2.72
N TYR A 31 -23.94 14.86 3.66
CA TYR A 31 -22.69 14.96 4.40
C TYR A 31 -21.60 14.49 3.44
N GLU A 32 -20.98 15.46 2.76
CA GLU A 32 -19.61 15.29 2.31
C GLU A 32 -18.82 14.85 3.53
N ILE A 33 -18.24 13.66 3.47
CA ILE A 33 -17.17 13.29 4.37
C ILE A 33 -16.05 14.26 4.03
N ALA A 34 -15.87 15.31 4.87
CA ALA A 34 -14.69 16.14 4.83
C ALA A 34 -13.53 15.17 5.03
N SER A 35 -12.73 14.98 3.98
CA SER A 35 -11.35 14.55 4.11
C SER A 35 -10.74 15.41 5.20
N PRO A 36 -9.87 14.89 6.08
CA PRO A 36 -9.18 15.73 7.04
C PRO A 36 -8.54 16.87 6.27
N GLU A 37 -8.86 18.11 6.65
CA GLU A 37 -8.49 19.32 5.95
C GLU A 37 -6.98 19.35 5.72
N GLY A 38 -6.58 19.24 4.44
CA GLY A 38 -5.52 20.02 3.82
C GLY A 38 -4.15 19.99 4.47
N GLU A 39 -3.46 18.85 4.58
CA GLU A 39 -2.04 18.85 4.30
C GLU A 39 -1.91 18.88 2.77
N GLU A 40 -1.43 19.99 2.20
CA GLU A 40 -1.03 20.06 0.80
C GLU A 40 0.00 18.94 0.58
N VAL A 41 -0.39 17.91 -0.14
CA VAL A 41 0.49 16.77 -0.45
C VAL A 41 1.55 17.27 -1.41
N GLU A 42 2.75 17.55 -0.88
CA GLU A 42 3.89 18.06 -1.65
C GLU A 42 4.54 16.92 -2.44
N ASP A 43 4.54 17.02 -3.77
CA ASP A 43 5.27 16.10 -4.63
C ASP A 43 6.77 16.44 -4.60
N ILE A 44 7.59 15.51 -4.12
CA ILE A 44 9.05 15.68 -4.09
C ILE A 44 9.71 15.31 -5.41
N ILE A 45 9.09 14.40 -6.19
CA ILE A 45 9.55 14.03 -7.54
C ILE A 45 8.38 14.19 -8.49
N SER A 46 8.59 14.93 -9.59
CA SER A 46 7.63 15.07 -10.69
C SER A 46 8.29 14.75 -12.01
N ILE A 47 7.73 13.80 -12.75
CA ILE A 47 8.21 13.32 -14.04
C ILE A 47 7.15 13.62 -15.08
N ARG A 48 7.54 14.19 -16.24
CA ARG A 48 6.63 14.48 -17.34
C ARG A 48 7.24 14.09 -18.68
N GLY A 49 6.50 13.29 -19.43
CA GLY A 49 6.86 12.85 -20.79
C GLY A 49 8.19 12.13 -20.88
N LEU A 50 8.61 11.42 -19.79
CA LEU A 50 9.95 10.85 -19.73
C LEU A 50 10.11 9.70 -20.70
N THR A 51 11.00 9.89 -21.68
CA THR A 51 11.33 8.87 -22.68
C THR A 51 12.81 8.59 -22.70
N LYS A 52 13.18 7.30 -22.74
CA LYS A 52 14.56 6.84 -22.88
C LYS A 52 14.71 5.86 -24.03
N VAL A 53 15.52 6.24 -25.00
CA VAL A 53 15.93 5.38 -26.10
C VAL A 53 17.42 5.08 -25.98
N PHE A 54 17.80 3.81 -26.07
CA PHE A 54 19.18 3.33 -26.14
C PHE A 54 19.52 3.01 -27.58
N GLY A 55 20.70 3.41 -28.04
CA GLY A 55 21.18 3.12 -29.38
C GLY A 55 21.85 4.34 -30.04
N SER A 56 22.31 4.14 -31.27
CA SER A 56 23.03 5.15 -32.03
C SER A 56 22.14 6.16 -32.76
N ARG A 57 20.81 5.88 -32.87
CA ARG A 57 19.85 6.70 -33.63
C ARG A 57 18.63 7.10 -32.78
N PRO A 58 18.79 7.71 -31.61
CA PRO A 58 17.68 8.00 -30.71
C PRO A 58 16.65 8.94 -31.33
N GLN A 59 17.05 9.93 -32.11
CA GLN A 59 16.14 10.88 -32.76
C GLN A 59 15.27 10.22 -33.86
N ALA A 60 15.80 9.24 -34.60
CA ALA A 60 15.01 8.49 -35.57
C ALA A 60 13.98 7.60 -34.85
N ALA A 61 14.36 6.97 -33.76
CA ALA A 61 13.45 6.20 -32.93
C ALA A 61 12.34 7.07 -32.30
N MET A 62 12.67 8.28 -31.83
CA MET A 62 11.68 9.22 -31.30
C MET A 62 10.61 9.59 -32.32
N ARG A 63 11.02 9.95 -33.55
CA ARG A 63 10.06 10.26 -34.64
C ARG A 63 9.12 9.09 -34.94
N MET A 64 9.65 7.88 -34.96
CA MET A 64 8.82 6.68 -35.17
C MET A 64 7.82 6.48 -34.02
N LEU A 65 8.22 6.72 -32.76
CA LEU A 65 7.32 6.67 -31.62
C LEU A 65 6.22 7.73 -31.68
N GLU A 66 6.53 8.95 -32.16
CA GLU A 66 5.57 10.03 -32.41
C GLU A 66 4.59 9.68 -33.53
N GLU A 67 5.05 8.92 -34.56
CA GLU A 67 4.24 8.40 -35.66
C GLU A 67 3.40 7.17 -35.24
N GLY A 68 3.52 6.71 -33.98
CA GLY A 68 2.74 5.60 -33.41
C GLY A 68 3.36 4.22 -33.57
N ALA A 69 4.63 4.12 -34.01
CA ALA A 69 5.33 2.84 -34.11
C ALA A 69 5.47 2.18 -32.72
N ASP A 70 5.40 0.86 -32.71
CA ASP A 70 5.69 0.09 -31.51
C ASP A 70 7.20 -0.08 -31.26
N LYS A 71 7.57 -0.63 -30.10
CA LYS A 71 8.97 -0.81 -29.71
C LYS A 71 9.72 -1.81 -30.60
N GLN A 72 9.04 -2.84 -31.07
CA GLN A 72 9.62 -3.85 -31.92
C GLN A 72 9.93 -3.28 -33.29
N GLU A 73 9.01 -2.52 -33.87
CA GLU A 73 9.21 -1.82 -35.15
C GLU A 73 10.34 -0.82 -35.05
N VAL A 74 10.43 -0.04 -33.93
CA VAL A 74 11.56 0.87 -33.69
C VAL A 74 12.88 0.14 -33.66
N LEU A 75 12.95 -1.03 -32.95
CA LEU A 75 14.14 -1.85 -32.86
C LEU A 75 14.57 -2.37 -34.23
N GLU A 76 13.64 -2.93 -35.01
CA GLU A 76 13.90 -3.52 -36.33
C GLU A 76 14.41 -2.47 -37.34
N ARG A 77 13.83 -1.27 -37.34
CA ARG A 77 14.14 -0.22 -38.32
C ARG A 77 15.32 0.66 -37.93
N THR A 78 15.58 0.86 -36.64
CA THR A 78 16.62 1.79 -36.18
C THR A 78 17.77 1.10 -35.45
N GLY A 79 17.59 -0.14 -34.98
CA GLY A 79 18.51 -0.83 -34.08
C GLY A 79 18.55 -0.23 -32.68
N SER A 80 17.57 0.63 -32.34
CA SER A 80 17.49 1.30 -31.03
C SER A 80 16.45 0.63 -30.13
N VAL A 81 16.75 0.54 -28.82
CA VAL A 81 15.85 -0.05 -27.82
C VAL A 81 15.14 1.06 -27.05
N VAL A 82 13.82 1.02 -27.02
CA VAL A 82 13.02 1.92 -26.21
C VAL A 82 12.93 1.39 -24.78
N GLY A 83 13.65 2.01 -23.85
CA GLY A 83 13.67 1.62 -22.44
C GLY A 83 12.52 2.21 -21.65
N LEU A 84 12.18 3.48 -21.89
CA LEU A 84 11.03 4.20 -21.31
C LEU A 84 10.30 4.93 -22.42
N LYS A 85 8.99 5.03 -22.31
CA LYS A 85 8.14 5.72 -23.26
C LYS A 85 7.07 6.53 -22.54
N ASP A 86 7.15 7.85 -22.65
CA ASP A 86 6.13 8.82 -22.22
C ASP A 86 5.62 8.55 -20.79
N ILE A 87 6.54 8.62 -19.82
CA ILE A 87 6.20 8.40 -18.40
C ILE A 87 5.84 9.73 -17.75
N ASP A 88 4.64 9.78 -17.20
CA ASP A 88 4.17 10.79 -16.25
C ASP A 88 4.01 10.14 -14.88
N LEU A 89 4.62 10.74 -13.85
CA LEU A 89 4.62 10.17 -12.51
C LEU A 89 4.93 11.23 -11.46
N ASP A 90 4.15 11.23 -10.37
CA ASP A 90 4.41 12.07 -9.20
C ASP A 90 4.63 11.19 -7.96
N ILE A 91 5.69 11.50 -7.20
CA ILE A 91 6.04 10.82 -5.96
C ILE A 91 5.97 11.84 -4.83
N ARG A 92 5.21 11.51 -3.79
CA ARG A 92 4.93 12.38 -2.66
C ARG A 92 6.09 12.36 -1.66
N LYS A 93 6.26 13.46 -0.96
CA LYS A 93 7.26 13.58 0.10
C LYS A 93 6.93 12.67 1.27
N GLY A 94 7.90 11.88 1.73
CA GLY A 94 7.77 11.01 2.88
C GLY A 94 7.03 9.70 2.61
N GLU A 95 6.70 9.34 1.36
CA GLU A 95 6.12 8.05 1.03
C GLU A 95 7.16 7.00 0.66
N ILE A 96 6.83 5.73 0.83
CA ILE A 96 7.49 4.60 0.17
C ILE A 96 6.75 4.36 -1.14
N PHE A 97 7.34 4.78 -2.25
CA PHE A 97 6.80 4.58 -3.59
C PHE A 97 7.45 3.39 -4.26
N VAL A 98 6.67 2.38 -4.61
CA VAL A 98 7.20 1.16 -5.24
C VAL A 98 6.99 1.18 -6.74
N VAL A 99 8.06 0.89 -7.51
CA VAL A 99 8.00 0.69 -8.96
C VAL A 99 8.14 -0.80 -9.23
N MET A 100 7.09 -1.43 -9.75
CA MET A 100 7.07 -2.86 -10.02
C MET A 100 6.77 -3.20 -11.49
N GLY A 101 6.97 -4.46 -11.86
CA GLY A 101 6.72 -5.00 -13.21
C GLY A 101 7.70 -6.10 -13.56
N LEU A 102 7.48 -6.80 -14.67
CA LEU A 102 8.34 -7.91 -15.13
C LEU A 102 9.77 -7.45 -15.46
N SER A 103 10.67 -8.43 -15.61
CA SER A 103 12.02 -8.14 -16.09
C SER A 103 11.97 -7.46 -17.46
N GLY A 104 12.77 -6.40 -17.64
CA GLY A 104 12.76 -5.62 -18.89
C GLY A 104 11.68 -4.55 -19.01
N SER A 105 10.78 -4.39 -18.03
CA SER A 105 9.72 -3.35 -18.08
C SER A 105 10.21 -1.92 -17.95
N GLY A 106 11.50 -1.68 -17.63
CA GLY A 106 12.09 -0.34 -17.55
C GLY A 106 12.32 0.20 -16.14
N LYS A 107 11.97 -0.52 -15.08
CA LYS A 107 12.07 -0.09 -13.66
C LYS A 107 13.43 0.50 -13.28
N SER A 108 14.49 -0.29 -13.42
CA SER A 108 15.86 0.17 -13.09
C SER A 108 16.32 1.30 -14.01
N THR A 109 15.79 1.38 -15.24
CA THR A 109 16.05 2.52 -16.12
C THR A 109 15.42 3.79 -15.59
N LEU A 110 14.15 3.72 -15.16
CA LEU A 110 13.44 4.82 -14.53
C LEU A 110 14.18 5.28 -13.26
N LEU A 111 14.50 4.35 -12.35
CA LEU A 111 15.24 4.67 -11.13
C LEU A 111 16.59 5.37 -11.40
N ARG A 112 17.32 4.90 -12.42
CA ARG A 112 18.60 5.49 -12.80
C ARG A 112 18.48 6.81 -13.58
N CYS A 113 17.31 7.13 -14.12
CA CYS A 113 17.02 8.45 -14.64
C CYS A 113 16.81 9.47 -13.52
N LEU A 114 16.22 9.08 -12.36
CA LEU A 114 15.97 9.96 -11.22
C LEU A 114 17.24 10.54 -10.59
N ASN A 115 18.37 9.85 -10.71
CA ASN A 115 19.67 10.36 -10.26
C ASN A 115 20.59 10.72 -11.45
N ARG A 116 20.03 10.71 -12.68
CA ARG A 116 20.72 10.99 -13.93
C ARG A 116 21.97 10.13 -14.17
N LEU A 117 22.01 8.90 -13.61
CA LEU A 117 22.99 7.88 -14.01
C LEU A 117 22.74 7.43 -15.44
N ILE A 118 21.47 7.47 -15.87
CA ILE A 118 21.06 7.33 -17.25
C ILE A 118 20.43 8.65 -17.68
N GLU A 119 20.98 9.25 -18.74
CA GLU A 119 20.43 10.46 -19.34
C GLU A 119 19.14 10.11 -20.09
N ALA A 120 18.03 10.80 -19.78
CA ALA A 120 16.79 10.66 -20.54
C ALA A 120 16.93 11.23 -21.94
N THR A 121 16.25 10.65 -22.91
CA THR A 121 16.22 11.16 -24.29
C THR A 121 15.33 12.39 -24.35
N GLU A 122 14.13 12.33 -23.71
CA GLU A 122 13.14 13.41 -23.70
C GLU A 122 12.41 13.47 -22.36
N GLY A 123 11.58 14.52 -22.18
CA GLY A 123 10.78 14.75 -20.97
C GLY A 123 11.50 15.61 -19.92
N SER A 124 10.93 15.73 -18.73
CA SER A 124 11.49 16.45 -17.58
C SER A 124 11.44 15.62 -16.31
N ILE A 125 12.41 15.87 -15.41
CA ILE A 125 12.48 15.25 -14.08
C ILE A 125 12.77 16.36 -13.08
N ILE A 126 11.79 16.67 -12.25
CA ILE A 126 11.90 17.67 -11.18
C ILE A 126 12.02 16.91 -9.86
N VAL A 127 13.08 17.17 -9.11
CA VAL A 127 13.33 16.57 -7.81
C VAL A 127 13.53 17.68 -6.80
N ASN A 128 12.68 17.74 -5.78
CA ASN A 128 12.72 18.80 -4.76
C ASN A 128 12.78 20.20 -5.38
N GLY A 129 11.94 20.44 -6.41
CA GLY A 129 11.87 21.71 -7.16
C GLY A 129 13.00 21.94 -8.17
N ILE A 130 13.97 21.02 -8.29
CA ILE A 130 15.15 21.14 -9.17
C ILE A 130 14.94 20.29 -10.43
N ASP A 131 14.97 20.91 -11.62
CA ASP A 131 15.01 20.16 -12.87
C ASP A 131 16.41 19.58 -13.08
N ILE A 132 16.55 18.28 -12.77
CA ILE A 132 17.87 17.61 -12.77
C ILE A 132 18.47 17.48 -14.17
N ARG A 133 17.66 17.56 -15.23
CA ARG A 133 18.16 17.50 -16.61
C ARG A 133 18.89 18.76 -17.03
N LYS A 134 18.61 19.90 -16.39
CA LYS A 134 19.24 21.20 -16.67
C LYS A 134 20.50 21.46 -15.85
N LEU A 135 20.82 20.60 -14.86
CA LEU A 135 22.00 20.75 -14.05
C LEU A 135 23.28 20.53 -14.87
N ASP A 136 24.27 21.38 -14.67
CA ASP A 136 25.62 21.12 -15.15
C ASP A 136 26.32 20.00 -14.35
N ASP A 137 27.52 19.57 -14.76
CA ASP A 137 28.21 18.44 -14.12
C ASP A 137 28.53 18.71 -12.65
N LYS A 138 28.85 19.93 -12.28
CA LYS A 138 29.17 20.33 -10.90
C LYS A 138 27.93 20.29 -10.01
N ASP A 139 26.86 20.87 -10.49
CA ASP A 139 25.58 20.92 -9.76
C ASP A 139 24.94 19.54 -9.68
N LEU A 140 25.04 18.73 -10.73
CA LEU A 140 24.63 17.33 -10.72
C LEU A 140 25.42 16.48 -9.70
N LEU A 141 26.72 16.70 -9.61
CA LEU A 141 27.56 16.04 -8.62
C LEU A 141 27.13 16.42 -7.19
N ASN A 142 26.85 17.71 -6.96
CA ASN A 142 26.37 18.19 -5.67
C ASN A 142 24.98 17.63 -5.34
N PHE A 143 24.06 17.62 -6.31
CA PHE A 143 22.74 17.03 -6.21
C PHE A 143 22.81 15.55 -5.78
N ARG A 144 23.62 14.73 -6.46
CA ARG A 144 23.82 13.31 -6.11
C ARG A 144 24.42 13.11 -4.72
N ARG A 145 25.29 14.04 -4.28
CA ARG A 145 25.88 13.96 -2.95
C ARG A 145 24.92 14.31 -1.83
N THR A 146 23.97 15.24 -2.07
CA THR A 146 23.18 15.85 -1.00
C THR A 146 21.71 15.42 -0.99
N GLN A 147 21.11 15.19 -2.15
CA GLN A 147 19.66 14.95 -2.26
C GLN A 147 19.27 13.47 -2.31
N ILE A 148 20.17 12.63 -2.84
CA ILE A 148 19.84 11.23 -3.13
C ILE A 148 20.83 10.26 -2.47
N GLY A 149 20.28 9.28 -1.75
CA GLY A 149 20.97 8.06 -1.37
C GLY A 149 20.60 6.91 -2.30
N MET A 150 21.51 5.96 -2.54
CA MET A 150 21.21 4.80 -3.37
C MET A 150 21.66 3.50 -2.71
N VAL A 151 20.75 2.53 -2.67
CA VAL A 151 20.99 1.14 -2.25
C VAL A 151 20.91 0.24 -3.48
N PHE A 152 21.93 -0.57 -3.69
CA PHE A 152 22.11 -1.38 -4.90
C PHE A 152 21.75 -2.84 -4.65
N GLN A 153 21.26 -3.53 -5.68
CA GLN A 153 20.97 -4.94 -5.70
C GLN A 153 22.15 -5.83 -5.24
N ASN A 154 23.36 -5.52 -5.69
CA ASN A 154 24.58 -6.24 -5.35
C ASN A 154 25.39 -5.54 -4.24
N PHE A 155 24.70 -4.93 -3.26
CA PHE A 155 25.26 -4.24 -2.10
C PHE A 155 26.19 -3.05 -2.46
N GLY A 156 26.99 -3.15 -3.52
CA GLY A 156 27.91 -2.10 -3.97
C GLY A 156 28.98 -1.70 -2.94
N LEU A 157 29.35 -2.62 -2.05
CA LEU A 157 30.36 -2.35 -1.00
C LEU A 157 31.77 -2.36 -1.57
N LEU A 158 32.64 -1.51 -1.01
CA LEU A 158 34.06 -1.46 -1.32
C LEU A 158 34.77 -2.61 -0.57
N PRO A 159 35.28 -3.66 -1.27
CA PRO A 159 35.67 -4.91 -0.61
C PRO A 159 36.94 -4.77 0.25
N HIS A 160 37.78 -3.77 -0.03
CA HIS A 160 39.03 -3.47 0.65
C HIS A 160 38.89 -2.43 1.79
N ARG A 161 37.69 -1.91 2.04
CA ARG A 161 37.39 -0.99 3.13
C ARG A 161 36.62 -1.70 4.23
N SER A 162 36.87 -1.29 5.48
CA SER A 162 36.10 -1.76 6.62
C SER A 162 34.62 -1.35 6.50
N VAL A 163 33.76 -1.94 7.33
CA VAL A 163 32.33 -1.60 7.41
C VAL A 163 32.14 -0.12 7.70
N ILE A 164 32.82 0.43 8.71
CA ILE A 164 32.69 1.85 9.06
C ILE A 164 33.20 2.76 7.92
N ASP A 165 34.28 2.39 7.24
CA ASP A 165 34.82 3.18 6.13
C ASP A 165 33.93 3.06 4.86
N ASN A 166 33.17 1.97 4.70
CA ASN A 166 32.13 1.87 3.69
C ASN A 166 30.98 2.83 3.98
N VAL A 167 30.47 2.86 5.23
CA VAL A 167 29.40 3.77 5.63
C VAL A 167 29.84 5.23 5.54
N ALA A 168 31.05 5.53 5.98
CA ALA A 168 31.65 6.88 5.95
C ALA A 168 31.97 7.39 4.53
N TYR A 169 31.95 6.53 3.50
CA TYR A 169 32.46 6.86 2.17
C TYR A 169 31.75 8.08 1.53
N GLY A 170 30.42 8.15 1.62
CA GLY A 170 29.68 9.29 1.09
C GLY A 170 30.05 10.63 1.76
N LEU A 171 30.33 10.60 3.06
CA LEU A 171 30.78 11.75 3.84
C LEU A 171 32.24 12.12 3.51
N GLU A 172 33.08 11.12 3.24
CA GLU A 172 34.45 11.35 2.75
C GLU A 172 34.45 12.10 1.42
N VAL A 173 33.59 11.66 0.48
CA VAL A 173 33.44 12.33 -0.84
C VAL A 173 32.91 13.77 -0.71
N ARG A 174 32.18 14.08 0.37
CA ARG A 174 31.74 15.44 0.72
C ARG A 174 32.86 16.27 1.37
N GLY A 175 34.01 15.68 1.69
CA GLY A 175 35.14 16.36 2.35
C GLY A 175 35.00 16.51 3.87
N MET A 176 34.12 15.73 4.50
CA MET A 176 33.92 15.76 5.96
C MET A 176 35.21 15.24 6.67
N PRO A 177 35.65 15.89 7.78
CA PRO A 177 36.78 15.44 8.58
C PRO A 177 36.63 13.99 9.06
N LEU A 178 37.74 13.28 9.24
CA LEU A 178 37.77 11.85 9.56
C LEU A 178 37.00 11.51 10.82
N GLU A 179 37.19 12.27 11.89
CA GLU A 179 36.55 12.03 13.19
C GLU A 179 35.04 12.21 13.10
N GLU A 180 34.58 13.29 12.44
CA GLU A 180 33.18 13.59 12.29
C GLU A 180 32.45 12.53 11.42
N ARG A 181 33.08 12.16 10.28
CA ARG A 181 32.46 11.17 9.39
C ARG A 181 32.39 9.78 10.02
N ARG A 182 33.39 9.40 10.85
CA ARG A 182 33.38 8.12 11.57
C ARG A 182 32.35 8.11 12.69
N ALA A 183 32.23 9.21 13.43
CA ALA A 183 31.18 9.33 14.45
C ALA A 183 29.77 9.16 13.83
N LYS A 184 29.52 9.81 12.69
CA LYS A 184 28.25 9.69 11.98
C LYS A 184 28.03 8.30 11.38
N ALA A 185 29.10 7.68 10.86
CA ALA A 185 29.04 6.30 10.38
C ALA A 185 28.76 5.30 11.50
N GLN A 186 29.34 5.51 12.69
CA GLN A 186 29.05 4.72 13.88
C GLN A 186 27.56 4.80 14.29
N GLU A 187 27.00 6.01 14.33
CA GLU A 187 25.58 6.24 14.59
C GLU A 187 24.69 5.47 13.61
N MET A 188 25.00 5.51 12.32
CA MET A 188 24.23 4.78 11.30
C MET A 188 24.39 3.26 11.43
N LEU A 189 25.55 2.76 11.83
CA LEU A 189 25.75 1.34 12.10
C LEU A 189 24.94 0.86 13.32
N GLU A 190 24.85 1.67 14.35
CA GLU A 190 23.99 1.38 15.50
C GLU A 190 22.50 1.37 15.11
N LEU A 191 22.08 2.32 14.26
CA LEU A 191 20.71 2.42 13.75
C LEU A 191 20.26 1.17 12.99
N VAL A 192 21.18 0.57 12.20
CA VAL A 192 20.89 -0.67 11.43
C VAL A 192 21.28 -1.97 12.17
N GLY A 193 21.58 -1.90 13.48
CA GLY A 193 21.88 -3.06 14.29
C GLY A 193 23.21 -3.75 13.99
N LEU A 194 24.21 -3.01 13.48
CA LEU A 194 25.55 -3.52 13.16
C LEU A 194 26.67 -3.03 14.12
N LYS A 195 26.29 -2.70 15.36
CA LYS A 195 27.24 -2.38 16.42
C LYS A 195 28.17 -3.54 16.68
N GLY A 196 29.50 -3.28 16.73
CA GLY A 196 30.55 -4.29 16.95
C GLY A 196 31.16 -4.86 15.65
N TYR A 197 30.64 -4.47 14.48
CA TYR A 197 31.17 -4.91 13.17
C TYR A 197 31.96 -3.83 12.43
N GLU A 198 32.27 -2.72 13.07
CA GLU A 198 32.86 -1.51 12.47
C GLU A 198 34.16 -1.80 11.70
N SER A 199 35.04 -2.64 12.29
CA SER A 199 36.35 -3.00 11.72
C SER A 199 36.30 -4.20 10.76
N ALA A 200 35.17 -4.89 10.65
CA ALA A 200 35.02 -6.05 9.77
C ALA A 200 35.15 -5.64 8.29
N LEU A 201 35.59 -6.59 7.46
CA LEU A 201 35.56 -6.43 6.01
C LEU A 201 34.26 -6.99 5.43
N PRO A 202 33.78 -6.52 4.27
CA PRO A 202 32.57 -7.03 3.63
C PRO A 202 32.56 -8.55 3.39
N SER A 203 33.75 -9.15 3.19
CA SER A 203 33.90 -10.60 3.00
C SER A 203 33.48 -11.42 4.23
N ALA A 204 33.56 -10.85 5.43
CA ALA A 204 33.19 -11.51 6.70
C ALA A 204 31.69 -11.39 7.04
N LEU A 205 30.89 -10.70 6.21
CA LEU A 205 29.50 -10.41 6.48
C LEU A 205 28.57 -11.36 5.72
N SER A 206 27.42 -11.69 6.33
CA SER A 206 26.29 -12.32 5.64
C SER A 206 25.65 -11.38 4.60
N GLY A 207 24.79 -11.90 3.73
CA GLY A 207 24.06 -11.10 2.72
C GLY A 207 23.23 -9.98 3.37
N GLY A 208 22.46 -10.30 4.40
CA GLY A 208 21.66 -9.32 5.15
C GLY A 208 22.52 -8.25 5.83
N MET A 209 23.64 -8.63 6.43
CA MET A 209 24.57 -7.65 7.02
C MET A 209 25.17 -6.73 5.96
N LYS A 210 25.54 -7.24 4.77
CA LYS A 210 26.01 -6.42 3.66
C LYS A 210 24.95 -5.42 3.21
N GLN A 211 23.68 -5.84 3.19
CA GLN A 211 22.57 -4.96 2.83
C GLN A 211 22.38 -3.85 3.86
N ARG A 212 22.44 -4.18 5.16
CA ARG A 212 22.39 -3.18 6.24
C ARG A 212 23.55 -2.17 6.14
N VAL A 213 24.76 -2.60 5.80
CA VAL A 213 25.87 -1.69 5.54
C VAL A 213 25.58 -0.78 4.34
N GLY A 214 25.00 -1.31 3.26
CA GLY A 214 24.57 -0.54 2.09
C GLY A 214 23.52 0.53 2.44
N LEU A 215 22.54 0.16 3.26
CA LEU A 215 21.49 1.06 3.77
C LEU A 215 22.08 2.13 4.70
N ALA A 216 22.93 1.76 5.66
CA ALA A 216 23.60 2.69 6.55
C ALA A 216 24.48 3.70 5.76
N ARG A 217 25.20 3.24 4.72
CA ARG A 217 25.97 4.11 3.84
C ARG A 217 25.11 5.13 3.10
N ALA A 218 23.95 4.69 2.59
CA ALA A 218 23.02 5.58 1.90
C ALA A 218 22.43 6.62 2.87
N LEU A 219 22.06 6.21 4.08
CA LEU A 219 21.50 7.08 5.11
C LEU A 219 22.54 8.02 5.75
N ALA A 220 23.81 7.65 5.82
CA ALA A 220 24.86 8.44 6.46
C ALA A 220 24.98 9.85 5.87
N THR A 221 24.66 10.02 4.60
CA THR A 221 24.65 11.33 3.93
C THR A 221 23.38 12.14 4.18
N ASP A 222 22.44 11.65 4.96
CA ASP A 222 21.16 12.28 5.26
C ASP A 222 20.43 12.80 4.00
N PRO A 223 20.14 11.92 3.02
CA PRO A 223 19.48 12.33 1.79
C PRO A 223 17.99 12.60 2.02
N ALA A 224 17.39 13.44 1.16
CA ALA A 224 15.94 13.62 1.12
C ALA A 224 15.22 12.40 0.53
N ILE A 225 15.86 11.73 -0.44
CA ILE A 225 15.29 10.62 -1.19
C ILE A 225 16.25 9.42 -1.16
N LEU A 226 15.70 8.24 -0.90
CA LEU A 226 16.42 6.98 -0.95
C LEU A 226 15.94 6.16 -2.15
N LEU A 227 16.82 5.90 -3.11
CA LEU A 227 16.57 5.05 -4.27
C LEU A 227 17.05 3.61 -3.97
N MET A 228 16.21 2.62 -4.16
CA MET A 228 16.50 1.21 -3.87
C MET A 228 16.23 0.35 -5.11
N ASP A 229 17.29 -0.16 -5.76
CA ASP A 229 17.22 -0.98 -6.99
C ASP A 229 17.25 -2.46 -6.60
N GLU A 230 16.09 -3.11 -6.50
CA GLU A 230 15.91 -4.53 -6.12
C GLU A 230 16.73 -4.92 -4.87
N ALA A 231 16.72 -4.06 -3.87
CA ALA A 231 17.66 -4.11 -2.75
C ALA A 231 17.62 -5.43 -1.96
N PHE A 232 16.50 -6.13 -1.92
CA PHE A 232 16.35 -7.35 -1.12
C PHE A 232 16.29 -8.64 -1.96
N SER A 233 16.38 -8.55 -3.30
CA SER A 233 16.24 -9.71 -4.19
C SER A 233 17.30 -10.79 -3.99
N ALA A 234 18.51 -10.43 -3.56
CA ALA A 234 19.63 -11.34 -3.33
C ALA A 234 19.61 -12.03 -1.94
N LEU A 235 18.60 -11.74 -1.10
CA LEU A 235 18.48 -12.30 0.25
C LEU A 235 17.57 -13.53 0.27
N ASP A 236 17.82 -14.43 1.22
CA ASP A 236 16.88 -15.51 1.49
C ASP A 236 15.55 -14.97 2.05
N PRO A 237 14.44 -15.72 1.94
CA PRO A 237 13.10 -15.23 2.26
C PRO A 237 12.95 -14.74 3.71
N ILE A 238 13.61 -15.38 4.69
CA ILE A 238 13.50 -15.02 6.11
C ILE A 238 14.20 -13.68 6.37
N ILE A 239 15.43 -13.57 5.89
CA ILE A 239 16.23 -12.32 6.02
C ILE A 239 15.58 -11.20 5.24
N ARG A 240 15.04 -11.47 4.04
CA ARG A 240 14.31 -10.49 3.23
C ARG A 240 13.15 -9.89 4.02
N ARG A 241 12.31 -10.72 4.64
CA ARG A 241 11.18 -10.27 5.45
C ARG A 241 11.62 -9.40 6.63
N SER A 242 12.67 -9.82 7.35
CA SER A 242 13.24 -9.01 8.43
C SER A 242 13.75 -7.65 7.95
N MET A 243 14.39 -7.59 6.77
CA MET A 243 14.89 -6.33 6.18
C MET A 243 13.76 -5.40 5.72
N GLN A 244 12.64 -5.96 5.27
CA GLN A 244 11.44 -5.19 4.94
C GLN A 244 10.83 -4.56 6.19
N ASP A 245 10.69 -5.32 7.28
CA ASP A 245 10.20 -4.80 8.56
C ASP A 245 11.08 -3.68 9.09
N GLU A 246 12.39 -3.87 9.05
CA GLU A 246 13.35 -2.84 9.44
C GLU A 246 13.27 -1.59 8.57
N LEU A 247 13.03 -1.73 7.26
CA LEU A 247 12.85 -0.59 6.37
C LEU A 247 11.60 0.22 6.75
N ILE A 248 10.49 -0.45 7.04
CA ILE A 248 9.25 0.21 7.50
C ILE A 248 9.52 0.96 8.81
N GLU A 249 10.14 0.30 9.82
CA GLU A 249 10.46 0.96 11.09
C GLU A 249 11.39 2.18 10.92
N LEU A 250 12.38 2.07 10.03
CA LEU A 250 13.29 3.18 9.72
C LEU A 250 12.58 4.30 8.99
N HIS A 251 11.69 3.96 8.07
CA HIS A 251 10.87 4.93 7.35
C HIS A 251 9.98 5.73 8.32
N ASP A 252 9.28 5.06 9.24
CA ASP A 252 8.44 5.69 10.25
C ASP A 252 9.22 6.66 11.15
N LYS A 253 10.44 6.28 11.51
CA LYS A 253 11.32 7.12 12.36
C LYS A 253 11.91 8.31 11.60
N LEU A 254 12.31 8.13 10.35
CA LEU A 254 13.08 9.12 9.60
C LEU A 254 12.24 9.93 8.61
N ARG A 255 11.06 9.46 8.24
CA ARG A 255 10.14 10.09 7.27
C ARG A 255 10.82 10.51 5.96
N LYS A 256 11.73 9.67 5.46
CA LYS A 256 12.41 9.88 4.17
C LYS A 256 11.55 9.36 3.03
N THR A 257 11.59 10.02 1.88
CA THR A 257 10.97 9.47 0.68
C THR A 257 11.80 8.31 0.16
N VAL A 258 11.16 7.18 -0.11
CA VAL A 258 11.80 5.97 -0.63
C VAL A 258 11.22 5.65 -2.00
N VAL A 259 12.06 5.47 -3.02
CA VAL A 259 11.66 4.91 -4.31
C VAL A 259 12.25 3.52 -4.41
N PHE A 260 11.40 2.53 -4.31
CA PHE A 260 11.78 1.12 -4.23
C PHE A 260 11.43 0.39 -5.52
N VAL A 261 12.39 -0.27 -6.15
CA VAL A 261 12.14 -1.14 -7.32
C VAL A 261 12.04 -2.58 -6.88
N SER A 262 10.95 -3.25 -7.26
CA SER A 262 10.75 -4.69 -7.04
C SER A 262 10.18 -5.38 -8.28
N HIS A 263 10.39 -6.69 -8.38
CA HIS A 263 9.67 -7.57 -9.27
C HIS A 263 8.73 -8.53 -8.50
N ASP A 264 8.74 -8.44 -7.17
CA ASP A 264 7.94 -9.24 -6.25
C ASP A 264 6.75 -8.40 -5.78
N LEU A 265 5.54 -8.89 -6.07
CA LEU A 265 4.32 -8.17 -5.76
C LEU A 265 4.00 -8.18 -4.26
N ASP A 266 4.27 -9.30 -3.55
CA ASP A 266 4.10 -9.35 -2.09
C ASP A 266 4.97 -8.31 -1.40
N GLU A 267 6.19 -8.09 -1.90
CA GLU A 267 7.10 -7.04 -1.43
C GLU A 267 6.52 -5.65 -1.71
N ALA A 268 5.99 -5.42 -2.92
CA ALA A 268 5.41 -4.13 -3.29
C ALA A 268 4.18 -3.79 -2.44
N LEU A 269 3.28 -4.75 -2.25
CA LEU A 269 2.07 -4.60 -1.44
C LEU A 269 2.36 -4.40 0.06
N ARG A 270 3.48 -4.97 0.54
CA ARG A 270 3.88 -4.84 1.95
C ARG A 270 4.53 -3.52 2.27
N LEU A 271 5.39 -3.02 1.37
CA LEU A 271 6.24 -1.85 1.61
C LEU A 271 5.61 -0.55 1.14
N GLY A 272 4.86 -0.58 0.02
CA GLY A 272 4.48 0.62 -0.69
C GLY A 272 3.25 1.30 -0.11
N ASP A 273 3.35 2.60 0.13
CA ASP A 273 2.18 3.47 0.30
C ASP A 273 1.45 3.61 -1.03
N ARG A 274 2.22 3.75 -2.14
CA ARG A 274 1.72 3.71 -3.52
C ARG A 274 2.64 2.88 -4.40
N ILE A 275 2.04 2.26 -5.40
CA ILE A 275 2.74 1.35 -6.33
C ILE A 275 2.48 1.80 -7.76
N ALA A 276 3.54 1.91 -8.57
CA ALA A 276 3.46 2.05 -10.03
C ALA A 276 3.76 0.71 -10.69
N ILE A 277 2.83 0.19 -11.48
CA ILE A 277 3.02 -1.03 -12.28
C ILE A 277 3.48 -0.64 -13.67
N MET A 278 4.64 -1.19 -14.08
CA MET A 278 5.24 -0.91 -15.37
C MET A 278 5.17 -2.11 -16.31
N ARG A 279 4.81 -1.83 -17.56
CA ARG A 279 4.89 -2.78 -18.69
C ARG A 279 5.51 -2.09 -19.89
N ASP A 280 6.48 -2.74 -20.54
CA ASP A 280 7.09 -2.24 -21.79
C ASP A 280 7.54 -0.77 -21.75
N GLY A 281 8.14 -0.34 -20.61
CA GLY A 281 8.65 1.00 -20.42
C GLY A 281 7.58 2.08 -20.25
N GLN A 282 6.36 1.72 -19.96
CA GLN A 282 5.26 2.63 -19.64
C GLN A 282 4.71 2.30 -18.26
N VAL A 283 4.10 3.28 -17.61
CA VAL A 283 3.31 3.09 -16.39
C VAL A 283 1.90 2.69 -16.81
N VAL A 284 1.43 1.53 -16.32
CA VAL A 284 0.09 1.00 -16.63
C VAL A 284 -0.91 1.45 -15.57
N GLN A 285 -0.49 1.40 -14.30
CA GLN A 285 -1.34 1.79 -13.18
C GLN A 285 -0.49 2.37 -12.04
N VAL A 286 -1.03 3.36 -11.35
CA VAL A 286 -0.53 3.88 -10.07
C VAL A 286 -1.68 3.90 -9.08
N GLY A 287 -1.46 3.40 -7.87
CA GLY A 287 -2.47 3.41 -6.83
C GLY A 287 -1.91 2.89 -5.50
N THR A 288 -2.73 2.94 -4.46
CA THR A 288 -2.44 2.25 -3.21
C THR A 288 -2.53 0.73 -3.41
N PRO A 289 -1.94 -0.10 -2.52
CA PRO A 289 -2.11 -1.54 -2.55
C PRO A 289 -3.57 -1.99 -2.68
N GLU A 290 -4.48 -1.36 -1.93
CA GLU A 290 -5.90 -1.68 -1.95
C GLU A 290 -6.59 -1.30 -3.27
N GLU A 291 -6.26 -0.13 -3.83
CA GLU A 291 -6.79 0.31 -5.14
C GLU A 291 -6.38 -0.65 -6.26
N ILE A 292 -5.12 -1.09 -6.26
CA ILE A 292 -4.60 -2.03 -7.27
C ILE A 292 -5.27 -3.41 -7.14
N LEU A 293 -5.46 -3.90 -5.90
CA LEU A 293 -6.13 -5.17 -5.65
C LEU A 293 -7.62 -5.16 -5.97
N SER A 294 -8.29 -4.03 -5.74
CA SER A 294 -9.73 -3.90 -5.92
C SER A 294 -10.13 -3.55 -7.35
N ASN A 295 -9.30 -2.75 -8.04
CA ASN A 295 -9.59 -2.20 -9.35
C ASN A 295 -8.37 -2.29 -10.28
N PRO A 296 -7.97 -3.50 -10.73
CA PRO A 296 -6.88 -3.64 -11.69
C PRO A 296 -7.23 -2.95 -13.01
N ALA A 297 -6.28 -2.17 -13.57
CA ALA A 297 -6.50 -1.36 -14.76
C ALA A 297 -6.72 -2.18 -16.04
N ASP A 298 -6.10 -3.34 -16.13
CA ASP A 298 -6.23 -4.26 -17.28
C ASP A 298 -5.93 -5.73 -16.86
N GLU A 299 -6.09 -6.66 -17.81
CA GLU A 299 -5.79 -8.08 -17.59
C GLU A 299 -4.32 -8.34 -17.21
N TYR A 300 -3.39 -7.50 -17.67
CA TYR A 300 -1.99 -7.63 -17.30
C TYR A 300 -1.79 -7.37 -15.80
N VAL A 301 -2.38 -6.30 -15.26
CA VAL A 301 -2.35 -6.02 -13.83
C VAL A 301 -3.08 -7.14 -13.07
N ALA A 302 -4.27 -7.54 -13.51
CA ALA A 302 -5.02 -8.63 -12.90
C ALA A 302 -4.21 -9.93 -12.84
N SER A 303 -3.39 -10.24 -13.88
CA SER A 303 -2.55 -11.43 -13.90
C SER A 303 -1.47 -11.46 -12.82
N PHE A 304 -0.97 -10.29 -12.38
CA PHE A 304 -0.05 -10.21 -11.25
C PHE A 304 -0.72 -10.52 -9.92
N LEU A 305 -2.02 -10.22 -9.83
CA LEU A 305 -2.79 -10.39 -8.60
C LEU A 305 -3.25 -11.84 -8.39
N ASN A 306 -3.12 -12.69 -9.41
CA ASN A 306 -3.47 -14.11 -9.32
C ASN A 306 -2.55 -14.84 -8.33
N GLY A 307 -3.17 -15.46 -7.33
CA GLY A 307 -2.45 -16.22 -6.29
C GLY A 307 -1.99 -15.42 -5.08
N ILE A 308 -2.30 -14.11 -5.02
CA ILE A 308 -2.00 -13.30 -3.84
C ILE A 308 -3.00 -13.57 -2.72
N ASP A 309 -2.46 -13.64 -1.52
CA ASP A 309 -3.25 -13.66 -0.29
C ASP A 309 -3.79 -12.25 0.02
N ARG A 310 -4.96 -11.94 -0.54
CA ARG A 310 -5.64 -10.64 -0.37
C ARG A 310 -5.88 -10.29 1.10
N SER A 311 -5.94 -11.28 2.00
CA SER A 311 -6.20 -11.04 3.44
C SER A 311 -5.11 -10.23 4.12
N LYS A 312 -3.88 -10.27 3.61
CA LYS A 312 -2.72 -9.55 4.17
C LYS A 312 -2.68 -8.06 3.81
N VAL A 313 -3.41 -7.68 2.78
CA VAL A 313 -3.40 -6.30 2.24
C VAL A 313 -4.69 -5.58 2.57
N LEU A 314 -5.83 -6.24 2.36
CA LEU A 314 -7.13 -5.65 2.61
C LEU A 314 -7.32 -5.33 4.10
N THR A 315 -7.98 -4.19 4.35
CA THR A 315 -8.35 -3.73 5.67
C THR A 315 -9.84 -3.88 5.93
N CYS A 316 -10.25 -3.77 7.17
CA CYS A 316 -11.66 -3.78 7.55
C CYS A 316 -12.45 -2.66 6.88
N GLU A 317 -11.81 -1.51 6.57
CA GLU A 317 -12.43 -0.40 5.86
C GLU A 317 -12.94 -0.81 4.47
N SER A 318 -12.15 -1.60 3.74
CA SER A 318 -12.52 -2.07 2.39
C SER A 318 -13.66 -3.11 2.38
N LEU A 319 -13.91 -3.75 3.52
CA LEU A 319 -14.91 -4.81 3.67
C LEU A 319 -16.19 -4.35 4.37
N MET A 320 -16.10 -3.31 5.22
CA MET A 320 -17.22 -2.88 6.04
C MET A 320 -18.37 -2.31 5.21
N LYS A 321 -19.58 -2.53 5.69
CA LYS A 321 -20.79 -1.85 5.22
C LYS A 321 -21.24 -0.84 6.27
N ARG A 322 -21.96 0.20 5.87
CA ARG A 322 -22.58 1.12 6.84
C ARG A 322 -23.52 0.35 7.76
N PRO A 323 -23.56 0.66 9.07
CA PRO A 323 -24.51 0.04 9.97
C PRO A 323 -25.94 0.37 9.52
N GLU A 324 -26.74 -0.65 9.22
CA GLU A 324 -28.12 -0.48 8.77
C GLU A 324 -29.03 -0.04 9.91
N LEU A 325 -28.74 -0.51 11.13
CA LEU A 325 -29.55 -0.19 12.31
C LEU A 325 -28.68 0.12 13.53
N VAL A 326 -28.87 1.33 14.07
CA VAL A 326 -28.25 1.78 15.33
C VAL A 326 -29.35 2.15 16.33
N ILE A 327 -29.36 1.50 17.48
CA ILE A 327 -30.37 1.62 18.53
C ILE A 327 -29.78 2.36 19.73
N PRO A 328 -30.31 3.54 20.11
CA PRO A 328 -29.90 4.20 21.35
C PRO A 328 -30.27 3.39 22.59
N LEU A 329 -29.35 3.17 23.52
CA LEU A 329 -29.54 2.39 24.74
C LEU A 329 -30.68 2.89 25.61
N LYS A 330 -30.99 4.21 25.55
CA LYS A 330 -32.10 4.83 26.29
C LYS A 330 -33.47 4.41 25.81
N MET A 331 -33.59 3.76 24.66
CA MET A 331 -34.87 3.30 24.13
C MET A 331 -35.39 2.12 24.93
N GLY A 332 -36.74 2.03 25.06
CA GLY A 332 -37.35 0.87 25.66
C GLY A 332 -37.33 -0.36 24.75
N PRO A 333 -37.36 -1.59 25.32
CA PRO A 333 -37.26 -2.82 24.52
C PRO A 333 -38.32 -2.94 23.41
N ARG A 334 -39.57 -2.47 23.63
CA ARG A 334 -40.62 -2.48 22.61
C ARG A 334 -40.28 -1.63 21.38
N THR A 335 -39.68 -0.46 21.61
CA THR A 335 -39.28 0.42 20.52
C THR A 335 -38.08 -0.18 19.77
N ALA A 336 -37.11 -0.75 20.48
CA ALA A 336 -35.98 -1.42 19.90
C ALA A 336 -36.41 -2.62 19.03
N LEU A 337 -37.34 -3.43 19.50
CA LEU A 337 -37.89 -4.56 18.72
C LEU A 337 -38.61 -4.09 17.44
N LYS A 338 -39.38 -3.01 17.54
CA LYS A 338 -40.04 -2.43 16.37
C LYS A 338 -39.04 -1.90 15.35
N MET A 339 -37.95 -1.28 15.79
CA MET A 339 -36.87 -0.80 14.90
C MET A 339 -36.20 -1.95 14.15
N LEU A 340 -35.98 -3.10 14.80
CA LEU A 340 -35.48 -4.32 14.15
C LEU A 340 -36.44 -4.84 13.09
N ASP A 341 -37.72 -4.91 13.43
CA ASP A 341 -38.79 -5.39 12.53
C ASP A 341 -38.96 -4.45 11.33
N ASP A 342 -39.06 -3.14 11.56
CA ASP A 342 -39.18 -2.12 10.50
C ASP A 342 -37.98 -2.09 9.53
N SER A 343 -36.78 -2.53 9.95
CA SER A 343 -35.54 -2.59 9.14
C SER A 343 -35.22 -3.99 8.62
N ASP A 344 -36.10 -4.99 8.84
CA ASP A 344 -35.88 -6.40 8.48
C ASP A 344 -34.56 -6.96 9.00
N GLN A 345 -34.15 -6.51 10.19
CA GLN A 345 -32.88 -6.90 10.83
C GLN A 345 -33.16 -7.77 12.07
N VAL A 346 -32.33 -8.79 12.28
CA VAL A 346 -32.39 -9.66 13.47
C VAL A 346 -31.42 -9.23 14.58
N ILE A 347 -30.45 -8.36 14.25
CA ILE A 347 -29.42 -7.86 15.15
C ILE A 347 -29.27 -6.35 14.94
N GLY A 348 -29.23 -5.60 16.05
CA GLY A 348 -29.01 -4.15 16.03
C GLY A 348 -27.77 -3.75 16.82
N MET A 349 -27.08 -2.69 16.42
CA MET A 349 -26.01 -2.08 17.19
C MET A 349 -26.59 -1.14 18.23
N VAL A 350 -26.14 -1.28 19.48
CA VAL A 350 -26.58 -0.42 20.56
C VAL A 350 -25.50 0.61 20.87
N VAL A 351 -25.92 1.88 20.99
CA VAL A 351 -25.02 3.01 21.30
C VAL A 351 -25.53 3.79 22.50
N ASP A 352 -24.60 4.41 23.22
CA ASP A 352 -24.88 5.32 24.34
C ASP A 352 -25.37 6.70 23.85
N LYS A 353 -25.50 7.65 24.80
CA LYS A 353 -25.88 9.05 24.52
C LYS A 353 -24.87 9.81 23.67
N ASP A 354 -23.61 9.43 23.70
CA ASP A 354 -22.48 10.01 22.95
C ASP A 354 -22.22 9.26 21.64
N ARG A 355 -23.15 8.36 21.24
CA ARG A 355 -23.09 7.49 20.07
C ARG A 355 -21.96 6.46 20.09
N ARG A 356 -21.35 6.21 21.24
CA ARG A 356 -20.33 5.18 21.41
C ARG A 356 -20.98 3.81 21.44
N PHE A 357 -20.30 2.83 20.87
CA PHE A 357 -20.74 1.45 20.85
C PHE A 357 -20.85 0.86 22.27
N VAL A 358 -21.96 0.22 22.57
CA VAL A 358 -22.21 -0.46 23.86
C VAL A 358 -22.24 -1.98 23.68
N GLY A 359 -22.77 -2.45 22.56
CA GLY A 359 -22.91 -3.88 22.28
C GLY A 359 -23.88 -4.15 21.15
N LEU A 360 -24.16 -5.43 20.91
CA LEU A 360 -25.18 -5.89 19.96
C LEU A 360 -26.41 -6.41 20.71
N VAL A 361 -27.57 -6.30 20.09
CA VAL A 361 -28.81 -6.86 20.61
C VAL A 361 -29.50 -7.70 19.53
N LYS A 362 -29.99 -8.89 19.91
CA LYS A 362 -30.80 -9.75 19.06
C LYS A 362 -32.28 -9.58 19.39
N ALA A 363 -33.16 -9.74 18.39
CA ALA A 363 -34.60 -9.70 18.58
C ALA A 363 -35.07 -10.67 19.68
N GLU A 364 -34.48 -11.87 19.75
CA GLU A 364 -34.81 -12.88 20.78
C GLU A 364 -34.49 -12.40 22.21
N ASP A 365 -33.36 -11.69 22.40
CA ASP A 365 -32.93 -11.21 23.71
C ASP A 365 -33.81 -10.03 24.17
N ILE A 366 -34.27 -9.19 23.23
CA ILE A 366 -35.25 -8.12 23.49
C ILE A 366 -36.60 -8.73 23.93
N LEU A 367 -37.05 -9.78 23.25
CA LEU A 367 -38.30 -10.48 23.62
C LEU A 367 -38.22 -11.05 25.04
N ARG A 368 -37.10 -11.67 25.39
CA ARG A 368 -36.87 -12.18 26.78
C ARG A 368 -36.83 -11.05 27.81
N ALA A 369 -36.28 -9.90 27.48
CA ALA A 369 -36.26 -8.73 28.35
C ALA A 369 -37.69 -8.17 28.53
N LEU A 370 -38.50 -8.15 27.46
CA LEU A 370 -39.92 -7.75 27.53
C LEU A 370 -40.75 -8.64 28.44
N GLU A 371 -40.57 -9.98 28.35
CA GLU A 371 -41.27 -10.95 29.22
C GLU A 371 -40.94 -10.72 30.69
N ARG A 372 -39.72 -10.32 31.01
CA ARG A 372 -39.23 -10.03 32.37
C ARG A 372 -39.48 -8.59 32.81
N SER A 373 -40.06 -7.75 31.97
CA SER A 373 -40.20 -6.31 32.20
C SER A 373 -38.85 -5.62 32.50
N ALA A 374 -37.78 -6.13 31.92
CA ALA A 374 -36.43 -5.65 32.08
C ALA A 374 -36.08 -4.50 31.09
N PRO A 375 -35.11 -3.65 31.41
CA PRO A 375 -34.64 -2.61 30.51
C PRO A 375 -33.86 -3.20 29.32
N LEU A 376 -33.70 -2.44 28.22
CA LEU A 376 -32.95 -2.85 27.03
C LEU A 376 -31.50 -3.23 27.36
N SER A 377 -30.89 -2.59 28.36
CA SER A 377 -29.52 -2.86 28.79
C SER A 377 -29.26 -4.32 29.20
N GLU A 378 -30.28 -5.02 29.68
CA GLU A 378 -30.15 -6.45 30.03
C GLU A 378 -30.18 -7.39 28.81
N ALA A 379 -30.65 -6.90 27.67
CA ALA A 379 -30.69 -7.64 26.41
C ALA A 379 -29.41 -7.43 25.57
N VAL A 380 -28.58 -6.46 25.93
CA VAL A 380 -27.36 -6.10 25.18
C VAL A 380 -26.25 -7.06 25.49
N ASN A 381 -25.65 -7.62 24.46
CA ASN A 381 -24.39 -8.34 24.56
C ASN A 381 -23.21 -7.38 24.38
N ASP A 382 -22.49 -7.07 25.43
CA ASP A 382 -21.34 -6.16 25.49
C ASP A 382 -19.99 -6.87 25.28
N SER A 383 -20.00 -8.22 25.27
CA SER A 383 -18.79 -9.04 25.09
C SER A 383 -18.42 -9.23 23.60
N ILE A 384 -18.88 -8.34 22.73
CA ILE A 384 -18.61 -8.40 21.28
C ILE A 384 -17.24 -7.83 20.98
N ARG A 385 -16.41 -8.59 20.23
CA ARG A 385 -15.16 -8.08 19.70
C ARG A 385 -15.44 -7.02 18.63
N THR A 386 -14.65 -5.97 18.65
CA THR A 386 -14.71 -4.85 17.69
C THR A 386 -13.35 -4.70 17.01
N VAL A 387 -13.33 -4.07 15.85
CA VAL A 387 -12.11 -3.78 15.08
C VAL A 387 -12.08 -2.32 14.67
N THR A 388 -10.92 -1.85 14.23
CA THR A 388 -10.73 -0.52 13.64
C THR A 388 -10.72 -0.60 12.11
N PRO A 389 -10.92 0.50 11.36
CA PRO A 389 -10.90 0.48 9.89
C PRO A 389 -9.60 -0.09 9.30
N ASP A 390 -8.47 0.19 9.91
CA ASP A 390 -7.12 -0.20 9.50
C ASP A 390 -6.73 -1.64 9.90
N THR A 391 -7.58 -2.33 10.67
CA THR A 391 -7.34 -3.75 11.03
C THR A 391 -7.25 -4.61 9.78
N LYS A 392 -6.18 -5.39 9.63
CA LYS A 392 -5.98 -6.29 8.49
C LYS A 392 -7.01 -7.43 8.48
N VAL A 393 -7.38 -7.86 7.28
CA VAL A 393 -8.37 -8.94 7.11
C VAL A 393 -7.84 -10.27 7.66
N GLU A 394 -6.53 -10.53 7.62
CA GLU A 394 -5.94 -11.72 8.24
C GLU A 394 -6.21 -11.79 9.75
N ASP A 395 -6.13 -10.67 10.47
CA ASP A 395 -6.44 -10.57 11.90
C ASP A 395 -7.96 -10.69 12.14
N LEU A 396 -8.76 -10.12 11.25
CA LEU A 396 -10.21 -10.24 11.27
C LEU A 396 -10.67 -11.69 11.13
N ILE A 397 -10.04 -12.50 10.27
CA ILE A 397 -10.37 -13.92 10.08
C ILE A 397 -10.25 -14.68 11.40
N ALA A 398 -9.22 -14.41 12.20
CA ALA A 398 -9.05 -15.05 13.51
C ALA A 398 -10.23 -14.74 14.45
N ILE A 399 -10.75 -13.51 14.41
CA ILE A 399 -11.92 -13.09 15.21
C ILE A 399 -13.20 -13.76 14.68
N LEU A 400 -13.36 -13.83 13.33
CA LEU A 400 -14.55 -14.41 12.70
C LEU A 400 -14.72 -15.92 12.99
N VAL A 401 -13.63 -16.64 13.21
CA VAL A 401 -13.68 -18.07 13.59
C VAL A 401 -14.26 -18.26 14.99
N GLU A 402 -14.15 -17.26 15.86
CA GLU A 402 -14.57 -17.35 17.27
C GLU A 402 -16.00 -16.79 17.51
N THR A 403 -16.64 -16.17 16.50
CA THR A 403 -17.94 -15.52 16.69
C THR A 403 -18.90 -15.74 15.52
N ASP A 404 -20.20 -15.92 15.86
CA ASP A 404 -21.31 -15.94 14.90
C ASP A 404 -21.96 -14.55 14.73
N TYR A 405 -21.41 -13.52 15.39
CA TYR A 405 -21.95 -12.17 15.33
C TYR A 405 -21.27 -11.34 14.24
N PRO A 406 -21.99 -10.38 13.65
CA PRO A 406 -21.36 -9.33 12.87
C PRO A 406 -20.32 -8.57 13.71
N ILE A 407 -19.20 -8.19 13.10
CA ILE A 407 -18.14 -7.47 13.80
C ILE A 407 -18.29 -5.97 13.56
N PRO A 408 -18.52 -5.16 14.63
CA PRO A 408 -18.57 -3.72 14.53
C PRO A 408 -17.19 -3.14 14.24
N VAL A 409 -17.12 -2.18 13.33
CA VAL A 409 -15.93 -1.37 13.04
C VAL A 409 -16.10 -0.01 13.71
N LEU A 410 -15.19 0.34 14.60
CA LEU A 410 -15.24 1.56 15.42
C LEU A 410 -14.14 2.52 15.00
N ASN A 411 -14.42 3.83 15.05
CA ASN A 411 -13.39 4.85 14.95
C ASN A 411 -12.69 5.05 16.32
N ASP A 412 -11.68 5.93 16.38
CA ASP A 412 -10.90 6.23 17.59
C ASP A 412 -11.74 6.78 18.76
N ALA A 413 -12.89 7.37 18.46
CA ALA A 413 -13.83 7.85 19.47
C ALA A 413 -14.74 6.73 20.03
N GLY A 414 -14.63 5.49 19.51
CA GLY A 414 -15.48 4.35 19.87
C GLY A 414 -16.89 4.40 19.24
N VAL A 415 -17.06 5.20 18.18
CA VAL A 415 -18.33 5.31 17.44
C VAL A 415 -18.36 4.26 16.33
N PRO A 416 -19.43 3.47 16.17
CA PRO A 416 -19.53 2.51 15.09
C PRO A 416 -19.72 3.22 13.74
N ILE A 417 -18.77 2.99 12.84
CA ILE A 417 -18.74 3.53 11.48
C ILE A 417 -19.05 2.47 10.42
N GLY A 418 -18.90 1.19 10.78
CA GLY A 418 -19.13 0.06 9.89
C GLY A 418 -19.54 -1.21 10.61
N VAL A 419 -19.93 -2.20 9.83
CA VAL A 419 -20.19 -3.58 10.25
C VAL A 419 -19.65 -4.54 9.21
N ILE A 420 -19.02 -5.62 9.66
CA ILE A 420 -18.54 -6.70 8.80
C ILE A 420 -19.31 -7.98 9.11
N TYR A 421 -19.90 -8.55 8.08
CA TYR A 421 -20.60 -9.82 8.15
C TYR A 421 -19.67 -10.97 7.75
N PRO A 422 -19.64 -12.12 8.46
CA PRO A 422 -18.76 -13.24 8.15
C PRO A 422 -18.82 -13.70 6.68
N GLY A 423 -20.01 -13.71 6.08
CA GLY A 423 -20.20 -14.10 4.67
C GLY A 423 -19.57 -13.15 3.67
N SER A 424 -19.54 -11.85 3.94
CA SER A 424 -19.00 -10.84 3.00
C SER A 424 -17.48 -10.87 2.88
N VAL A 425 -16.79 -11.42 3.89
CA VAL A 425 -15.32 -11.54 3.89
C VAL A 425 -14.87 -12.63 2.94
N MET A 426 -15.58 -13.78 2.95
CA MET A 426 -15.23 -14.93 2.09
C MET A 426 -15.37 -14.62 0.59
N ASP A 427 -16.32 -13.78 0.21
CA ASP A 427 -16.55 -13.41 -1.19
C ASP A 427 -15.43 -12.51 -1.75
N LYS A 428 -14.83 -11.65 -0.91
CA LYS A 428 -13.75 -10.73 -1.33
C LYS A 428 -12.34 -11.33 -1.25
N ILE A 429 -12.16 -12.38 -0.44
CA ILE A 429 -10.86 -13.07 -0.30
C ILE A 429 -10.67 -14.14 -1.36
N ARG A 430 -11.77 -14.70 -1.93
CA ARG A 430 -11.67 -15.73 -2.98
C ARG A 430 -10.97 -15.17 -4.22
N PRO A 431 -10.02 -15.93 -4.81
CA PRO A 431 -9.49 -15.60 -6.13
C PRO A 431 -10.62 -15.62 -7.18
N ASP A 432 -10.53 -14.75 -8.16
CA ASP A 432 -11.55 -14.56 -9.22
C ASP A 432 -11.81 -15.81 -10.08
N GLU A 433 -10.95 -16.82 -10.02
CA GLU A 433 -11.11 -18.12 -10.72
C GLU A 433 -12.38 -18.90 -10.32
N PHE A 434 -13.00 -18.59 -9.17
CA PHE A 434 -14.25 -19.24 -8.74
C PHE A 434 -15.53 -18.57 -9.27
N VAL A 435 -15.43 -17.44 -9.97
CA VAL A 435 -16.60 -16.72 -10.51
C VAL A 435 -16.95 -17.23 -11.92
N ALA A 436 -15.98 -17.69 -12.70
CA ALA A 436 -16.20 -18.18 -14.06
C ALA A 436 -17.00 -19.51 -14.15
N ASP A 437 -16.92 -20.36 -13.13
CA ASP A 437 -17.61 -21.67 -13.12
C ASP A 437 -19.13 -21.60 -12.85
N LYS A 438 -19.68 -20.42 -12.49
CA LYS A 438 -21.14 -20.31 -12.25
C LYS A 438 -21.96 -20.01 -13.49
N GLU A 439 -21.38 -19.48 -14.55
CA GLU A 439 -22.10 -19.23 -15.81
C GLU A 439 -22.19 -20.47 -16.72
N GLU A 440 -21.24 -21.42 -16.63
CA GLU A 440 -21.28 -22.67 -17.42
C GLU A 440 -22.21 -23.77 -16.85
N VAL A 441 -22.64 -23.66 -15.59
CA VAL A 441 -23.54 -24.66 -14.97
C VAL A 441 -25.02 -24.32 -15.12
N MET A 442 -25.35 -23.13 -15.67
CA MET A 442 -26.74 -22.69 -15.89
C MET A 442 -27.08 -22.48 -17.38
N ALA A 443 -26.27 -22.98 -18.33
CA ALA A 443 -26.61 -22.96 -19.75
C ALA A 443 -27.10 -24.34 -20.24
#